data_2c3a165dce12502dd10cd8d502529eab
#
_entry.id   2c3a165dce12502dd10cd8d502529eab
#
_cell.length_a   1.000
_cell.length_b   1.000
_cell.length_c   1.000
_cell.angle_alpha   90.00
_cell.angle_beta   90.00
_cell.angle_gamma   90.00
#
_symmetry.space_group_name_H-M   'P 1'
#
loop_
_entity.id
_entity.type
_entity.pdbx_description
1 polymer ?
#
loop_
_entity_poly.entity_id
_entity_poly.type
_entity_poly.pdbx_seq_one_letter_code
_entity_poly.pdbx_strand_id
1 'polypeptide(L)'
;QSDRRAAMETLTSSVGAKLLDYHITRGLYDFCLTTEADNFDQIAAMNLKAKAAGTVGTLDVLEAVSIDNIREISKTVEFLPPKV
;
A
#
# COMPACT_ATOMS: atom_id res chain seq x y z
N GLN A 1 4.20 -22.72 5.75
CA GLN A 1 3.29 -21.63 6.01
C GLN A 1 3.86 -20.59 6.90
N SER A 2 4.67 -20.99 7.80
CA SER A 2 5.28 -20.03 8.69
C SER A 2 6.18 -19.07 7.95
N ASP A 3 6.54 -19.38 6.71
CA ASP A 3 7.49 -18.57 5.97
C ASP A 3 6.84 -17.49 5.12
N ARG A 4 5.53 -17.35 5.20
CA ARG A 4 4.86 -16.33 4.42
C ARG A 4 5.34 -14.93 4.78
N ARG A 5 5.50 -14.67 6.06
CA ARG A 5 6.01 -13.37 6.49
C ARG A 5 7.41 -13.13 5.96
N ALA A 6 8.26 -14.16 6.05
CA ALA A 6 9.63 -14.04 5.56
C ALA A 6 9.65 -13.78 4.06
N ALA A 7 8.78 -14.46 3.32
CA ALA A 7 8.68 -14.24 1.88
C ALA A 7 8.26 -12.82 1.56
N MET A 8 7.32 -12.29 2.33
CA MET A 8 6.86 -10.92 2.14
C MET A 8 7.95 -9.93 2.50
N GLU A 9 8.72 -10.21 3.53
CA GLU A 9 9.85 -9.35 3.90
C GLU A 9 10.91 -9.32 2.80
N THR A 10 11.19 -10.46 2.21
CA THR A 10 12.15 -10.53 1.12
C THR A 10 11.66 -9.74 -0.09
N LEU A 11 10.39 -9.94 -0.43
CA LEU A 11 9.80 -9.22 -1.57
C LEU A 11 9.84 -7.71 -1.35
N THR A 12 9.47 -7.29 -0.16
CA THR A 12 9.44 -5.87 0.19
C THR A 12 10.83 -5.27 0.17
N SER A 13 11.80 -5.99 0.75
CA SER A 13 13.19 -5.52 0.78
C SER A 13 13.77 -5.40 -0.61
N SER A 14 13.35 -6.25 -1.53
CA SER A 14 13.94 -6.27 -2.87
C SER A 14 13.64 -5.00 -3.65
N VAL A 15 12.62 -4.26 -3.26
CA VAL A 15 12.32 -2.97 -3.89
C VAL A 15 12.75 -1.79 -3.03
N GLY A 16 13.47 -2.06 -1.94
CA GLY A 16 13.95 -1.00 -1.06
C GLY A 16 12.92 -0.50 -0.07
N ALA A 17 11.84 -1.24 0.10
CA ALA A 17 10.81 -0.88 1.06
C ALA A 17 10.97 -1.72 2.32
N LYS A 18 10.13 -1.47 3.31
CA LYS A 18 10.19 -2.14 4.59
C LYS A 18 8.82 -2.66 4.97
N LEU A 19 8.77 -3.92 5.37
CA LEU A 19 7.53 -4.51 5.86
C LEU A 19 7.36 -4.17 7.33
N LEU A 20 6.25 -3.51 7.66
CA LEU A 20 5.97 -3.13 9.03
C LEU A 20 5.07 -4.14 9.72
N ASP A 21 4.03 -4.60 9.02
CA ASP A 21 3.08 -5.55 9.58
C ASP A 21 2.61 -6.51 8.52
N TYR A 22 2.27 -7.71 8.95
CA TYR A 22 1.70 -8.72 8.07
C TYR A 22 0.65 -9.50 8.87
N HIS A 23 -0.56 -9.55 8.35
CA HIS A 23 -1.68 -10.22 8.99
C HIS A 23 -2.39 -11.13 8.03
N ILE A 24 -2.70 -12.33 8.49
CA ILE A 24 -3.63 -13.20 7.79
C ILE A 24 -5.03 -12.76 8.21
N THR A 25 -5.89 -12.56 7.23
CA THR A 25 -7.22 -12.03 7.51
C THR A 25 -8.30 -12.99 7.05
N ARG A 26 -9.48 -12.75 7.54
CA ARG A 26 -10.67 -13.45 7.12
C ARG A 26 -11.66 -12.42 6.64
N GLY A 27 -12.29 -12.69 5.50
CA GLY A 27 -13.28 -11.77 4.95
C GLY A 27 -12.94 -11.45 3.51
N LEU A 28 -13.04 -10.17 3.17
CA LEU A 28 -12.85 -9.75 1.80
C LEU A 28 -11.45 -10.04 1.27
N TYR A 29 -10.46 -9.95 2.14
CA TYR A 29 -9.07 -10.19 1.75
C TYR A 29 -8.49 -11.32 2.57
N ASP A 30 -7.54 -12.05 1.97
CA ASP A 30 -6.89 -13.18 2.61
C ASP A 30 -5.77 -12.73 3.53
N PHE A 31 -5.12 -11.64 3.20
CA PHE A 31 -4.07 -11.11 4.03
C PHE A 31 -3.92 -9.62 3.79
N CYS A 32 -3.27 -8.98 4.72
CA CYS A 32 -3.06 -7.55 4.69
C CYS A 32 -1.65 -7.26 5.19
N LEU A 33 -0.95 -6.37 4.51
CA LEU A 33 0.37 -5.99 4.98
C LEU A 33 0.54 -4.48 4.89
N THR A 34 1.34 -3.98 5.81
CA THR A 34 1.66 -2.57 5.85
C THR A 34 3.14 -2.42 5.53
N THR A 35 3.44 -1.58 4.56
CA THR A 35 4.81 -1.38 4.13
C THR A 35 5.16 0.10 4.17
N GLU A 36 6.43 0.37 4.36
CA GLU A 36 6.96 1.71 4.30
C GLU A 36 7.89 1.79 3.09
N ALA A 37 7.65 2.78 2.23
CA ALA A 37 8.41 2.95 1.00
C ALA A 37 8.67 4.43 0.77
N ASP A 38 9.72 4.73 0.01
CA ASP A 38 10.05 6.11 -0.31
C ASP A 38 9.08 6.72 -1.31
N ASN A 39 8.52 5.87 -2.18
CA ASN A 39 7.58 6.35 -3.18
C ASN A 39 6.68 5.21 -3.61
N PHE A 40 5.62 5.56 -4.31
CA PHE A 40 4.63 4.58 -4.73
C PHE A 40 5.18 3.62 -5.79
N ASP A 41 6.16 4.04 -6.56
CA ASP A 41 6.72 3.18 -7.61
C ASP A 41 7.28 1.89 -7.03
N GLN A 42 7.86 1.95 -5.85
CA GLN A 42 8.35 0.75 -5.18
C GLN A 42 7.22 -0.25 -4.91
N ILE A 43 6.09 0.27 -4.46
CA ILE A 43 4.93 -0.57 -4.18
C ILE A 43 4.34 -1.13 -5.48
N ALA A 44 4.28 -0.31 -6.51
CA ALA A 44 3.77 -0.76 -7.81
C ALA A 44 4.64 -1.87 -8.38
N ALA A 45 5.97 -1.73 -8.27
CA ALA A 45 6.89 -2.75 -8.74
C ALA A 45 6.70 -4.07 -7.98
N MET A 46 6.51 -3.97 -6.67
CA MET A 46 6.28 -5.15 -5.84
C MET A 46 5.00 -5.87 -6.25
N ASN A 47 3.94 -5.10 -6.48
CA ASN A 47 2.67 -5.67 -6.89
C ASN A 47 2.77 -6.35 -8.25
N LEU A 48 3.49 -5.71 -9.17
CA LEU A 48 3.68 -6.27 -10.50
C LEU A 48 4.39 -7.62 -10.43
N LYS A 49 5.42 -7.71 -9.60
CA LYS A 49 6.15 -8.96 -9.43
C LYS A 49 5.30 -10.04 -8.79
N ALA A 50 4.53 -9.68 -7.78
CA ALA A 50 3.68 -10.65 -7.10
C ALA A 50 2.63 -11.23 -8.04
N LYS A 51 2.03 -10.38 -8.86
CA LYS A 51 1.05 -10.84 -9.83
C LYS A 51 1.68 -11.68 -10.91
N ALA A 52 2.84 -11.29 -11.38
CA ALA A 52 3.57 -12.03 -12.43
C ALA A 52 3.94 -13.42 -11.94
N ALA A 53 4.23 -13.56 -10.65
CA ALA A 53 4.55 -14.87 -10.09
C ALA A 53 3.34 -15.76 -9.90
N GLY A 54 2.13 -15.21 -10.05
CA GLY A 54 0.90 -15.98 -9.91
C GLY A 54 0.54 -16.32 -8.49
N THR A 55 1.17 -15.67 -7.52
CA THR A 55 0.91 -15.99 -6.12
C THR A 55 -0.27 -15.23 -5.55
N VAL A 56 -0.70 -14.16 -6.23
CA VAL A 56 -1.85 -13.37 -5.80
C VAL A 56 -2.76 -13.13 -7.00
N GLY A 57 -4.06 -13.11 -6.74
CA GLY A 57 -5.03 -12.83 -7.79
C GLY A 57 -5.37 -11.36 -7.87
N THR A 58 -5.72 -10.78 -6.74
CA THR A 58 -6.12 -9.39 -6.65
C THR A 58 -5.29 -8.69 -5.59
N LEU A 59 -4.82 -7.51 -5.93
CA LEU A 59 -4.07 -6.66 -5.00
C LEU A 59 -4.67 -5.27 -5.04
N ASP A 60 -5.05 -4.79 -3.87
CA ASP A 60 -5.51 -3.42 -3.72
C ASP A 60 -4.54 -2.69 -2.81
N VAL A 61 -4.21 -1.48 -3.16
CA VAL A 61 -3.24 -0.69 -2.43
C VAL A 61 -3.92 0.54 -1.87
N LEU A 62 -3.69 0.78 -0.59
CA LEU A 62 -4.14 2.00 0.06
C LEU A 62 -2.90 2.73 0.53
N GLU A 63 -2.83 4.00 0.19
CA GLU A 63 -1.71 4.81 0.62
C GLU A 63 -2.13 5.62 1.85
N ALA A 64 -1.35 5.50 2.92
CA ALA A 64 -1.59 6.31 4.10
C ALA A 64 -1.13 7.73 3.83
N VAL A 65 -1.99 8.69 4.13
CA VAL A 65 -1.67 10.09 3.91
C VAL A 65 -1.74 10.84 5.22
N SER A 66 -1.05 11.98 5.28
CA SER A 66 -1.04 12.81 6.47
C SER A 66 -2.26 13.73 6.45
N ILE A 67 -3.17 13.53 7.41
CA ILE A 67 -4.34 14.39 7.48
C ILE A 67 -3.94 15.83 7.77
N ASP A 68 -2.85 16.03 8.51
CA ASP A 68 -2.38 17.37 8.80
C ASP A 68 -1.90 18.07 7.54
N ASN A 69 -1.15 17.37 6.69
CA ASN A 69 -0.71 17.93 5.42
C ASN A 69 -1.91 18.26 4.52
N ILE A 70 -2.88 17.37 4.51
CA ILE A 70 -4.09 17.60 3.70
C ILE A 70 -4.81 18.83 4.19
N ARG A 71 -4.92 19.01 5.50
CA ARG A 71 -5.57 20.19 6.08
C ARG A 71 -4.83 21.46 5.73
N GLU A 72 -3.50 21.44 5.78
CA GLU A 72 -2.71 22.60 5.43
C GLU A 72 -2.93 23.00 3.97
N ILE A 73 -2.89 22.02 3.09
CA ILE A 73 -3.09 22.28 1.67
C ILE A 73 -4.52 22.75 1.40
N SER A 74 -5.49 22.18 2.12
CA SER A 74 -6.88 22.53 1.91
C SER A 74 -7.16 23.98 2.19
N LYS A 75 -6.35 24.61 3.03
CA LYS A 75 -6.52 26.04 3.33
C LYS A 75 -6.25 26.93 2.12
N THR A 76 -5.50 26.41 1.15
CA THR A 76 -5.18 27.16 -0.05
C THR A 76 -6.15 26.91 -1.19
N VAL A 77 -7.07 25.96 -1.01
CA VAL A 77 -8.01 25.62 -2.07
C VAL A 77 -9.14 26.64 -2.10
N GLU A 78 -9.37 27.17 -3.29
CA GLU A 78 -10.50 28.06 -3.51
C GLU A 78 -11.54 27.30 -4.31
N PHE A 79 -12.67 27.08 -3.68
CA PHE A 79 -13.74 26.35 -4.32
C PHE A 79 -15.05 27.09 -4.10
N LEU A 80 -15.68 27.47 -5.19
CA LEU A 80 -16.99 28.08 -5.14
C LEU A 80 -17.99 27.09 -5.72
N PRO A 81 -18.86 26.53 -4.89
CA PRO A 81 -19.84 25.60 -5.43
C PRO A 81 -20.77 26.32 -6.41
N PRO A 82 -21.20 25.63 -7.44
CA PRO A 82 -22.08 26.25 -8.41
C PRO A 82 -23.40 26.64 -7.76
N LYS A 83 -23.93 27.78 -8.21
CA LYS A 83 -25.25 28.18 -7.79
C LYS A 83 -26.27 27.38 -8.56
N VAL A 84 -27.28 26.97 -7.86
CA VAL A 84 -28.33 26.15 -8.47
C VAL A 84 -29.62 26.92 -8.46
#